data_c8cb6251d72c91fc97dfb95863d4bce2
#
_entry.id   c8cb6251d72c91fc97dfb95863d4bce2
#
_cell.length_a   1.000
_cell.length_b   1.000
_cell.length_c   1.000
_cell.angle_alpha   90.00
_cell.angle_beta   90.00
_cell.angle_gamma   90.00
#
_symmetry.space_group_name_H-M   'P 1'
#
loop_
_entity.id
_entity.type
_entity.pdbx_description
1 polymer ?
#
loop_
_entity_poly.entity_id
_entity_poly.type
_entity_poly.pdbx_seq_one_letter_code
_entity_poly.pdbx_strand_id
1 'polypeptide(L)' 'MSLENAPDEVKLAVDLIMLLEENKVPARTVLAALEIIRRDYENKVKCGRGLHNAQE' A
#
# COMPACT_ATOMS: atom_id res chain seq x y z
N MET A 1 -5.22 15.52 -15.00
CA MET A 1 -5.76 14.18 -14.94
C MET A 1 -6.51 13.96 -13.65
N SER A 2 -7.65 13.35 -13.73
CA SER A 2 -8.45 13.11 -12.55
C SER A 2 -8.10 11.78 -11.92
N LEU A 3 -7.95 11.76 -10.60
CA LEU A 3 -7.69 10.52 -9.89
C LEU A 3 -8.88 9.58 -9.93
N GLU A 4 -10.06 10.11 -10.23
CA GLU A 4 -11.25 9.28 -10.31
C GLU A 4 -11.15 8.22 -11.40
N ASN A 5 -10.37 8.50 -12.43
CA ASN A 5 -10.19 7.56 -13.53
C ASN A 5 -8.94 6.72 -13.40
N ALA A 6 -8.18 6.87 -12.32
CA ALA A 6 -6.96 6.13 -12.13
C ALA A 6 -7.25 4.73 -11.60
N PRO A 7 -6.38 3.76 -11.88
CA PRO A 7 -6.52 2.43 -11.28
C PRO A 7 -6.48 2.51 -9.76
N ASP A 8 -7.08 1.53 -9.12
CA ASP A 8 -7.15 1.52 -7.66
C ASP A 8 -5.79 1.58 -7.01
N GLU A 9 -4.81 0.89 -7.58
CA GLU A 9 -3.48 0.90 -7.00
C GLU A 9 -2.82 2.27 -7.06
N VAL A 10 -3.14 3.05 -8.10
CA VAL A 10 -2.61 4.40 -8.21
C VAL A 10 -3.26 5.30 -7.17
N LYS A 11 -4.57 5.18 -7.01
CA LYS A 11 -5.27 5.97 -6.00
C LYS A 11 -4.72 5.68 -4.61
N LEU A 12 -4.54 4.41 -4.32
CA LEU A 12 -4.03 4.01 -3.02
C LEU A 12 -2.61 4.52 -2.80
N ALA A 13 -1.79 4.44 -3.84
CA ALA A 13 -0.41 4.92 -3.74
C ALA A 13 -0.35 6.41 -3.46
N VAL A 14 -1.18 7.18 -4.14
CA VAL A 14 -1.20 8.62 -3.94
C VAL A 14 -1.67 8.95 -2.53
N ASP A 15 -2.74 8.30 -2.08
CA ASP A 15 -3.24 8.53 -0.72
C ASP A 15 -2.19 8.20 0.31
N LEU A 16 -1.49 7.09 0.11
CA LEU A 16 -0.46 6.67 1.05
C LEU A 16 0.71 7.64 1.06
N ILE A 17 1.14 8.12 -0.10
CA ILE A 17 2.21 9.09 -0.19
C ILE A 17 1.84 10.35 0.59
N MET A 18 0.62 10.82 0.41
CA MET A 18 0.18 12.02 1.11
C MET A 18 0.17 11.81 2.61
N LEU A 19 -0.33 10.66 3.04
CA LEU A 19 -0.37 10.35 4.46
C LEU A 19 1.03 10.30 5.05
N LEU A 20 1.94 9.65 4.36
CA LEU A 20 3.31 9.52 4.86
C LEU A 20 4.02 10.86 4.90
N GLU A 21 3.76 11.72 3.94
CA GLU A 21 4.37 13.03 3.93
C GLU A 21 3.80 13.92 5.02
N GLU A 22 2.50 13.82 5.27
CA GLU A 22 1.90 14.58 6.34
C GLU A 22 2.46 14.20 7.69
N ASN A 23 2.80 12.93 7.85
CA ASN A 23 3.36 12.44 9.09
C ASN A 23 4.88 12.55 9.13
N LYS A 24 5.46 13.11 8.09
CA LYS A 24 6.90 13.38 8.01
C LYS A 24 7.75 12.15 8.23
N VAL A 25 7.31 11.05 7.67
CA VAL A 25 8.05 9.79 7.76
C VAL A 25 9.26 9.87 6.82
N PRO A 26 10.47 9.55 7.31
CA PRO A 26 11.65 9.60 6.45
C PRO A 26 11.54 8.64 5.28
N ALA A 27 12.08 9.05 4.14
CA ALA A 27 11.95 8.26 2.93
C ALA A 27 12.54 6.84 3.07
N ARG A 28 13.65 6.74 3.76
CA ARG A 28 14.26 5.42 3.96
C ARG A 28 13.39 4.50 4.78
N THR A 29 12.73 5.07 5.80
CA THR A 29 11.83 4.31 6.62
C THR A 29 10.64 3.82 5.80
N VAL A 30 10.15 4.69 4.93
CA VAL A 30 9.04 4.32 4.04
C VAL A 30 9.43 3.15 3.15
N LEU A 31 10.62 3.23 2.54
CA LEU A 31 11.06 2.15 1.66
C LEU A 31 11.20 0.83 2.39
N ALA A 32 11.75 0.88 3.61
CA ALA A 32 11.88 -0.33 4.40
C ALA A 32 10.53 -0.91 4.78
N ALA A 33 9.61 -0.05 5.16
CA ALA A 33 8.27 -0.48 5.52
C ALA A 33 7.54 -1.10 4.33
N LEU A 34 7.71 -0.51 3.16
CA LEU A 34 7.07 -1.03 1.96
C LEU A 34 7.53 -2.43 1.62
N GLU A 35 8.82 -2.73 1.87
CA GLU A 35 9.31 -4.08 1.64
C GLU A 35 8.61 -5.08 2.56
N ILE A 36 8.40 -4.71 3.79
CA ILE A 36 7.71 -5.58 4.73
C ILE A 36 6.26 -5.79 4.30
N ILE A 37 5.61 -4.70 3.92
CA ILE A 37 4.22 -4.76 3.46
C ILE A 37 4.10 -5.61 2.21
N ARG A 38 5.04 -5.44 1.30
CA ARG A 38 5.04 -6.19 0.06
C ARG A 38 5.10 -7.69 0.32
N ARG A 39 6.00 -8.12 1.20
CA ARG A 39 6.14 -9.53 1.52
C ARG A 39 4.87 -10.08 2.14
N ASP A 40 4.27 -9.29 3.03
CA ASP A 40 3.05 -9.71 3.68
C ASP A 40 1.94 -9.94 2.67
N TYR A 41 1.79 -9.01 1.75
CA TYR A 41 0.73 -9.13 0.75
C TYR A 41 1.03 -10.18 -0.31
N GLU A 42 2.29 -10.39 -0.62
CA GLU A 42 2.64 -11.48 -1.53
C GLU A 42 2.23 -12.82 -0.94
N ASN A 43 2.42 -12.97 0.37
CA ASN A 43 1.98 -14.19 1.04
C ASN A 43 0.47 -14.34 1.02
N LYS A 44 -0.25 -13.25 1.22
CA LYS A 44 -1.70 -13.29 1.20
C LYS A 44 -2.22 -13.69 -0.17
N VAL A 45 -1.62 -13.16 -1.21
CA VAL A 45 -2.02 -13.50 -2.57
C VAL A 45 -1.72 -14.97 -2.87
N LYS A 46 -0.53 -15.43 -2.45
CA LYS A 46 -0.16 -16.80 -2.67
C LYS A 46 -1.11 -17.77 -1.98
N CYS A 47 -1.51 -17.45 -0.78
CA CYS A 47 -2.40 -18.32 -0.02
C CYS A 47 -3.81 -18.27 -0.54
N GLY A 48 -4.14 -17.29 -1.32
CA GLY A 48 -5.47 -17.18 -1.89
C GLY A 48 -6.53 -16.77 -0.91
N ARG A 49 -6.12 -16.33 0.28
CA ARG A 49 -7.07 -15.95 1.29
C ARG A 49 -6.93 -14.55 1.74
N GLY A 50 -5.96 -13.86 1.26
CA GLY A 50 -5.72 -12.51 1.68
C GLY A 50 -6.87 -11.58 1.41
N LEU A 51 -7.73 -12.03 0.60
CA LEU A 51 -8.82 -11.22 0.26
C LEU A 51 -9.91 -11.19 1.22
N HIS A 52 -9.92 -12.08 2.06
CA HIS A 52 -10.96 -12.14 2.86
C HIS A 52 -10.81 -11.69 4.18
N ASN A 53 -10.67 -11.55 4.19
CA ASN A 53 -10.40 -11.23 5.11
C ASN A 53 -10.08 -10.40 5.68
N ALA A 54 -10.35 -10.49 5.58
CA ALA A 54 -9.97 -9.93 5.90
C ALA A 54 -9.77 -9.28 6.54
N GLN A 55 -9.84 -9.56 6.53
CA GLN A 55 -9.41 -9.28 6.92
C GLN A 55 -9.10 -8.85 7.38
N GLU A 56 -9.49 -9.19 7.37
CA GLU A 56 -8.95 -9.19 7.56
C GLU A 56 -8.84 -8.83 7.95
#